data_221816eb8ae4e47132985bbec3422035
#
_entry.id   221816eb8ae4e47132985bbec3422035
#
_cell.length_a   1.000
_cell.length_b   1.000
_cell.length_c   1.000
_cell.angle_alpha   90.00
_cell.angle_beta   90.00
_cell.angle_gamma   90.00
#
_symmetry.space_group_name_H-M   'P 1'
#
loop_
_entity.id
_entity.type
_entity.pdbx_description
1 polymer ?
#
loop_
_entity_poly.entity_id
_entity_poly.type
_entity_poly.pdbx_seq_one_letter_code
_entity_poly.pdbx_strand_id
1 'polypeptide(L)'
;MSLKQFPYILLLTFLISCTGSEQSGTYDLLISNARIIDGSGAEAFEGSIIVDDGIIEEVGAIDTVGREFSRIIDAEGRVVSPGFIDVHSHGNPLETPRFDNFLSMGVTTIALGQDGSSPGTGDVSAWMDEVDSTGTGPNIMHFIGHNSIRRYLNIPRESGLDSTTLSDMQAVISDALSSGSFGLTTGLEYDHGSFSDLEELIAVAKPVADADAIVMSHMRNEDEDAIAQSMAELINQGLASGAAVHASHLKIVYGDDPAQAEDILSMMQDARVNEDLQVTADIYPYTASYTGIGIVFPDWAPPPNNYE
;
A
#
# COMPACT_ATOMS: atom_id res chain seq x y z
N MET A 1 65.06 50.27 -35.62
CA MET A 1 63.67 50.71 -35.49
C MET A 1 62.80 49.66 -36.16
N SER A 2 62.18 48.80 -35.39
CA SER A 2 61.33 47.70 -35.92
C SER A 2 59.96 47.86 -35.31
N LEU A 3 58.97 48.19 -36.16
CA LEU A 3 57.56 48.25 -35.76
C LEU A 3 57.01 46.82 -35.60
N LYS A 4 56.58 46.49 -34.42
CA LYS A 4 55.81 45.26 -34.16
C LYS A 4 54.32 45.52 -34.47
N GLN A 5 53.77 44.79 -35.43
CA GLN A 5 52.35 44.73 -35.73
C GLN A 5 51.62 43.88 -34.66
N PHE A 6 50.56 44.40 -34.04
CA PHE A 6 49.63 43.65 -33.23
C PHE A 6 48.48 43.18 -34.09
N PRO A 7 48.07 41.89 -34.05
CA PRO A 7 46.87 41.47 -34.72
C PRO A 7 45.66 41.78 -33.85
N TYR A 8 44.67 42.43 -34.39
CA TYR A 8 43.33 42.62 -33.81
C TYR A 8 42.59 41.28 -33.87
N ILE A 9 42.30 40.68 -32.69
CA ILE A 9 41.42 39.55 -32.58
C ILE A 9 39.99 40.08 -32.53
N LEU A 10 39.21 39.85 -33.61
CA LEU A 10 37.79 40.15 -33.70
C LEU A 10 37.02 39.08 -32.92
N LEU A 11 36.55 39.44 -31.71
CA LEU A 11 35.72 38.55 -30.88
C LEU A 11 34.29 38.55 -31.43
N LEU A 12 33.92 37.51 -32.21
CA LEU A 12 32.56 37.29 -32.64
C LEU A 12 31.75 36.72 -31.48
N THR A 13 30.96 37.53 -30.79
CA THR A 13 29.94 37.06 -29.84
C THR A 13 28.78 36.43 -30.57
N PHE A 14 28.71 35.09 -30.54
CA PHE A 14 27.55 34.37 -30.92
C PHE A 14 26.47 34.55 -29.83
N LEU A 15 25.47 35.38 -30.08
CA LEU A 15 24.21 35.37 -29.33
C LEU A 15 23.47 34.09 -29.70
N ILE A 16 23.56 33.06 -28.86
CA ILE A 16 22.68 31.90 -28.92
C ILE A 16 21.33 32.40 -28.38
N SER A 17 20.44 32.78 -29.30
CA SER A 17 19.03 32.95 -29.02
C SER A 17 18.47 31.56 -28.74
N CYS A 18 18.24 31.21 -27.46
CA CYS A 18 17.37 30.10 -27.10
C CYS A 18 15.95 30.50 -27.50
N THR A 19 15.57 30.21 -28.73
CA THR A 19 14.16 30.10 -29.08
C THR A 19 13.68 28.82 -28.41
N GLY A 20 13.02 28.96 -27.25
CA GLY A 20 12.22 27.88 -26.71
C GLY A 20 11.26 27.43 -27.84
N SER A 21 11.39 26.19 -28.25
CA SER A 21 10.37 25.59 -29.12
C SER A 21 9.06 25.63 -28.33
N GLU A 22 8.12 26.49 -28.74
CA GLU A 22 6.74 26.34 -28.34
C GLU A 22 6.33 24.95 -28.80
N GLN A 23 6.14 24.06 -27.84
CA GLN A 23 5.58 22.75 -28.06
C GLN A 23 4.10 22.99 -28.40
N SER A 24 3.79 23.15 -29.68
CA SER A 24 2.42 23.22 -30.18
C SER A 24 1.84 21.81 -30.19
N GLY A 25 1.63 21.23 -29.03
CA GLY A 25 0.89 20.00 -28.81
C GLY A 25 -0.45 20.31 -28.18
N THR A 26 -1.43 19.47 -28.44
CA THR A 26 -2.71 19.51 -27.72
C THR A 26 -2.57 18.61 -26.50
N TYR A 27 -2.65 19.19 -25.30
CA TYR A 27 -2.66 18.43 -24.05
C TYR A 27 -4.00 17.69 -23.88
N ASP A 28 -3.97 16.56 -23.15
CA ASP A 28 -5.19 15.77 -22.94
C ASP A 28 -6.20 16.45 -22.04
N LEU A 29 -5.74 17.08 -20.93
CA LEU A 29 -6.64 17.62 -19.92
C LEU A 29 -6.05 18.84 -19.24
N LEU A 30 -6.90 19.87 -19.08
CA LEU A 30 -6.71 20.97 -18.14
C LEU A 30 -7.78 20.89 -17.04
N ILE A 31 -7.35 20.91 -15.78
CA ILE A 31 -8.23 21.19 -14.64
C ILE A 31 -7.92 22.62 -14.19
N SER A 32 -8.88 23.54 -14.35
CA SER A 32 -8.72 24.96 -14.02
C SER A 32 -9.52 25.36 -12.79
N ASN A 33 -9.19 26.53 -12.21
CA ASN A 33 -9.90 27.11 -11.06
C ASN A 33 -10.01 26.14 -9.87
N ALA A 34 -8.94 25.41 -9.58
CA ALA A 34 -8.89 24.41 -8.52
C ALA A 34 -8.29 25.00 -7.23
N ARG A 35 -8.81 24.57 -6.08
CA ARG A 35 -8.12 24.64 -4.81
C ARG A 35 -7.35 23.34 -4.61
N ILE A 36 -6.03 23.38 -4.80
CA ILE A 36 -5.20 22.19 -4.87
C ILE A 36 -4.69 21.82 -3.47
N ILE A 37 -4.84 20.54 -3.11
CA ILE A 37 -4.21 19.88 -1.95
C ILE A 37 -3.35 18.77 -2.53
N ASP A 38 -2.04 18.96 -2.59
CA ASP A 38 -1.11 18.09 -3.32
C ASP A 38 -0.59 16.89 -2.53
N GLY A 39 -0.99 16.74 -1.26
CA GLY A 39 -0.54 15.66 -0.38
C GLY A 39 0.83 15.87 0.27
N SER A 40 1.51 17.00 0.00
CA SER A 40 2.82 17.31 0.60
C SER A 40 2.77 17.70 2.08
N GLY A 41 1.57 17.94 2.62
CA GLY A 41 1.36 18.52 3.95
C GLY A 41 1.44 20.06 3.98
N ALA A 42 1.69 20.70 2.83
CA ALA A 42 1.62 22.15 2.70
C ALA A 42 0.17 22.66 2.68
N GLU A 43 -0.01 23.96 2.85
CA GLU A 43 -1.33 24.57 2.74
C GLU A 43 -1.87 24.49 1.31
N ALA A 44 -3.20 24.35 1.19
CA ALA A 44 -3.88 24.36 -0.10
C ALA A 44 -3.65 25.69 -0.84
N PHE A 45 -3.49 25.62 -2.15
CA PHE A 45 -3.26 26.77 -3.02
C PHE A 45 -4.21 26.77 -4.22
N GLU A 46 -4.47 27.95 -4.79
CA GLU A 46 -5.27 28.11 -6.00
C GLU A 46 -4.39 27.85 -7.24
N GLY A 47 -4.94 27.11 -8.22
CA GLY A 47 -4.17 26.80 -9.41
C GLY A 47 -4.92 25.97 -10.44
N SER A 48 -4.14 25.46 -11.37
CA SER A 48 -4.56 24.57 -12.44
C SER A 48 -3.65 23.35 -12.51
N ILE A 49 -4.10 22.31 -13.19
CA ILE A 49 -3.35 21.09 -13.43
C ILE A 49 -3.44 20.75 -14.91
N ILE A 50 -2.29 20.49 -15.54
CA ILE A 50 -2.21 19.97 -16.91
C ILE A 50 -1.83 18.50 -16.85
N VAL A 51 -2.57 17.68 -17.59
CA VAL A 51 -2.28 16.25 -17.77
C VAL A 51 -2.12 15.99 -19.27
N ASP A 52 -1.08 15.24 -19.62
CA ASP A 52 -0.81 14.80 -20.98
C ASP A 52 -0.28 13.37 -20.97
N ASP A 53 -0.80 12.53 -21.83
CA ASP A 53 -0.43 11.10 -21.92
C ASP A 53 -0.48 10.35 -20.56
N GLY A 54 -1.50 10.70 -19.74
CA GLY A 54 -1.70 10.14 -18.40
C GLY A 54 -0.75 10.66 -17.31
N ILE A 55 0.13 11.62 -17.63
CA ILE A 55 1.10 12.19 -16.70
C ILE A 55 0.69 13.61 -16.31
N ILE A 56 0.88 13.97 -15.04
CA ILE A 56 0.73 15.35 -14.57
C ILE A 56 1.97 16.13 -15.01
N GLU A 57 1.80 17.03 -15.99
CA GLU A 57 2.88 17.83 -16.55
C GLU A 57 3.15 19.11 -15.76
N GLU A 58 2.09 19.81 -15.35
CA GLU A 58 2.22 21.06 -14.62
C GLU A 58 1.14 21.16 -13.53
N VAL A 59 1.50 21.76 -12.39
CA VAL A 59 0.59 22.08 -11.28
C VAL A 59 0.90 23.47 -10.74
N GLY A 60 -0.12 24.31 -10.56
CA GLY A 60 0.02 25.63 -9.94
C GLY A 60 -0.58 26.75 -10.75
N ALA A 61 0.03 27.92 -10.68
CA ALA A 61 -0.37 29.09 -11.47
C ALA A 61 0.17 28.94 -12.90
N ILE A 62 -0.64 28.38 -13.79
CA ILE A 62 -0.23 28.01 -15.15
C ILE A 62 -0.73 29.06 -16.15
N ASP A 63 0.16 29.52 -17.04
CA ASP A 63 -0.24 30.32 -18.21
C ASP A 63 -0.73 29.37 -19.32
N THR A 64 -2.02 29.45 -19.62
CA THR A 64 -2.68 28.62 -20.65
C THR A 64 -2.85 29.33 -22.00
N VAL A 65 -2.33 30.57 -22.14
CA VAL A 65 -2.44 31.33 -23.38
C VAL A 65 -1.68 30.65 -24.51
N GLY A 66 -2.37 30.35 -25.61
CA GLY A 66 -1.77 29.66 -26.77
C GLY A 66 -1.62 28.16 -26.62
N ARG A 67 -2.08 27.56 -25.53
CA ARG A 67 -2.12 26.09 -25.34
C ARG A 67 -3.48 25.55 -25.71
N GLU A 68 -3.52 24.38 -26.33
CA GLU A 68 -4.75 23.66 -26.69
C GLU A 68 -4.94 22.45 -25.77
N PHE A 69 -6.19 22.14 -25.43
CA PHE A 69 -6.57 21.03 -24.55
C PHE A 69 -7.71 20.23 -25.17
N SER A 70 -7.59 18.91 -25.20
CA SER A 70 -8.64 18.01 -25.66
C SER A 70 -9.87 18.06 -24.74
N ARG A 71 -9.64 18.27 -23.44
CA ARG A 71 -10.67 18.38 -22.40
C ARG A 71 -10.31 19.46 -21.39
N ILE A 72 -11.32 20.23 -20.97
CA ILE A 72 -11.18 21.21 -19.88
C ILE A 72 -12.23 20.91 -18.82
N ILE A 73 -11.79 20.84 -17.56
CA ILE A 73 -12.63 20.74 -16.37
C ILE A 73 -12.44 22.02 -15.58
N ASP A 74 -13.50 22.84 -15.44
CA ASP A 74 -13.51 23.94 -14.48
C ASP A 74 -13.87 23.38 -13.11
N ALA A 75 -12.94 23.43 -12.16
CA ALA A 75 -13.17 22.96 -10.80
C ALA A 75 -14.06 23.90 -9.98
N GLU A 76 -14.34 25.12 -10.47
CA GLU A 76 -15.21 26.11 -9.79
C GLU A 76 -14.80 26.39 -8.33
N GLY A 77 -13.50 26.38 -8.03
CA GLY A 77 -12.96 26.54 -6.68
C GLY A 77 -13.08 25.31 -5.79
N ARG A 78 -13.51 24.16 -6.33
CA ARG A 78 -13.55 22.92 -5.58
C ARG A 78 -12.13 22.40 -5.30
N VAL A 79 -12.03 21.61 -4.24
CA VAL A 79 -10.77 20.93 -3.91
C VAL A 79 -10.45 19.89 -4.97
N VAL A 80 -9.20 19.92 -5.43
CA VAL A 80 -8.58 18.86 -6.25
C VAL A 80 -7.39 18.31 -5.50
N SER A 81 -7.33 16.99 -5.36
CA SER A 81 -6.25 16.27 -4.69
C SER A 81 -5.83 15.04 -5.51
N PRO A 82 -4.67 14.43 -5.23
CA PRO A 82 -4.39 13.08 -5.69
C PRO A 82 -5.51 12.11 -5.31
N GLY A 83 -5.72 11.07 -6.09
CA GLY A 83 -6.63 9.99 -5.71
C GLY A 83 -6.18 9.30 -4.44
N PHE A 84 -7.15 8.89 -3.61
CA PHE A 84 -6.84 8.20 -2.36
C PHE A 84 -6.33 6.77 -2.62
N ILE A 85 -5.46 6.31 -1.73
CA ILE A 85 -4.98 4.93 -1.67
C ILE A 85 -5.64 4.28 -0.47
N ASP A 86 -6.45 3.25 -0.69
CA ASP A 86 -6.99 2.41 0.38
C ASP A 86 -6.03 1.23 0.60
N VAL A 87 -5.34 1.26 1.72
CA VAL A 87 -4.28 0.30 2.04
C VAL A 87 -4.82 -1.02 2.58
N HIS A 88 -6.12 -1.09 2.89
CA HIS A 88 -6.76 -2.29 3.43
C HIS A 88 -8.14 -2.50 2.81
N SER A 89 -8.17 -3.25 1.72
CA SER A 89 -9.39 -3.47 0.93
C SER A 89 -9.64 -4.94 0.68
N HIS A 90 -10.90 -5.27 0.43
CA HIS A 90 -11.34 -6.60 0.03
C HIS A 90 -12.12 -6.54 -1.28
N GLY A 91 -11.98 -7.57 -2.09
CA GLY A 91 -12.69 -7.72 -3.35
C GLY A 91 -12.00 -8.67 -4.32
N ASN A 92 -12.68 -8.98 -5.41
CA ASN A 92 -12.13 -9.79 -6.48
C ASN A 92 -12.16 -8.98 -7.80
N PRO A 93 -10.98 -8.53 -8.31
CA PRO A 93 -10.90 -7.71 -9.51
C PRO A 93 -11.32 -8.47 -10.78
N LEU A 94 -11.30 -9.79 -10.77
CA LEU A 94 -11.76 -10.61 -11.91
C LEU A 94 -13.29 -10.73 -11.97
N GLU A 95 -13.99 -10.60 -10.84
CA GLU A 95 -15.45 -10.65 -10.75
C GLU A 95 -16.09 -9.26 -10.79
N THR A 96 -15.46 -8.28 -10.14
CA THR A 96 -15.97 -6.90 -10.02
C THR A 96 -14.91 -5.87 -10.39
N PRO A 97 -14.43 -5.86 -11.65
CA PRO A 97 -13.24 -5.10 -12.04
C PRO A 97 -13.40 -3.58 -11.89
N ARG A 98 -14.62 -3.06 -11.99
CA ARG A 98 -14.86 -1.62 -11.96
C ARG A 98 -14.69 -1.00 -10.57
N PHE A 99 -14.98 -1.72 -9.50
CA PHE A 99 -14.92 -1.18 -8.13
C PHE A 99 -15.56 0.21 -7.99
N ASP A 100 -16.76 0.41 -8.57
CA ASP A 100 -17.44 1.71 -8.65
C ASP A 100 -17.63 2.37 -7.27
N ASN A 101 -17.77 1.59 -6.21
CA ASN A 101 -17.86 2.04 -4.83
C ASN A 101 -16.59 2.80 -4.40
N PHE A 102 -15.39 2.27 -4.70
CA PHE A 102 -14.12 2.91 -4.39
C PHE A 102 -13.93 4.18 -5.23
N LEU A 103 -14.12 4.08 -6.55
CA LEU A 103 -13.97 5.23 -7.45
C LEU A 103 -14.91 6.38 -7.10
N SER A 104 -16.16 6.09 -6.68
CA SER A 104 -17.12 7.11 -6.28
C SER A 104 -16.73 7.87 -5.00
N MET A 105 -15.84 7.32 -4.20
CA MET A 105 -15.24 7.94 -3.01
C MET A 105 -13.90 8.64 -3.32
N GLY A 106 -13.43 8.60 -4.59
CA GLY A 106 -12.14 9.16 -4.98
C GLY A 106 -10.95 8.24 -4.67
N VAL A 107 -11.19 6.97 -4.34
CA VAL A 107 -10.13 5.97 -4.16
C VAL A 107 -9.72 5.45 -5.53
N THR A 108 -8.46 5.65 -5.90
CA THR A 108 -7.89 5.28 -7.21
C THR A 108 -6.89 4.14 -7.15
N THR A 109 -6.53 3.70 -5.95
CA THR A 109 -5.64 2.56 -5.71
C THR A 109 -6.14 1.79 -4.49
N ILE A 110 -6.23 0.47 -4.59
CA ILE A 110 -6.67 -0.42 -3.50
C ILE A 110 -5.65 -1.53 -3.27
N ALA A 111 -5.44 -1.88 -1.99
CA ALA A 111 -4.58 -2.98 -1.59
C ALA A 111 -5.42 -4.24 -1.31
N LEU A 112 -5.19 -5.29 -2.09
CA LEU A 112 -5.87 -6.57 -1.99
C LEU A 112 -4.94 -7.68 -1.47
N GLY A 113 -5.51 -8.76 -0.97
CA GLY A 113 -4.77 -9.85 -0.34
C GLY A 113 -4.64 -9.67 1.17
N GLN A 114 -5.57 -8.93 1.78
CA GLN A 114 -5.54 -8.61 3.20
C GLN A 114 -5.94 -9.79 4.09
N ASP A 115 -5.65 -9.67 5.39
CA ASP A 115 -6.03 -10.62 6.44
C ASP A 115 -5.54 -12.05 6.17
N GLY A 116 -4.33 -12.16 5.63
CA GLY A 116 -3.69 -13.45 5.34
C GLY A 116 -4.27 -14.23 4.16
N SER A 117 -5.23 -13.67 3.44
CA SER A 117 -5.88 -14.36 2.32
C SER A 117 -5.69 -13.61 1.02
N SER A 118 -5.00 -14.23 0.05
CA SER A 118 -4.74 -13.64 -1.26
C SER A 118 -5.10 -14.57 -2.41
N PRO A 119 -5.50 -14.03 -3.56
CA PRO A 119 -5.52 -14.76 -4.82
C PRO A 119 -4.10 -14.98 -5.36
N GLY A 120 -3.96 -15.81 -6.40
CA GLY A 120 -2.70 -15.98 -7.13
C GLY A 120 -1.59 -16.71 -6.36
N THR A 121 -1.86 -17.23 -5.16
CA THR A 121 -0.87 -17.95 -4.36
C THR A 121 -0.32 -19.15 -5.14
N GLY A 122 0.93 -19.14 -5.53
CA GLY A 122 1.58 -20.15 -6.35
C GLY A 122 1.89 -19.69 -7.78
N ASP A 123 1.23 -18.66 -8.31
CA ASP A 123 1.59 -17.97 -9.54
C ASP A 123 0.99 -16.55 -9.54
N VAL A 124 1.61 -15.66 -8.78
CA VAL A 124 1.17 -14.26 -8.66
C VAL A 124 1.30 -13.52 -9.98
N SER A 125 2.35 -13.81 -10.78
CA SER A 125 2.57 -13.17 -12.07
C SER A 125 1.41 -13.46 -13.04
N ALA A 126 1.00 -14.71 -13.16
CA ALA A 126 -0.12 -15.09 -14.03
C ALA A 126 -1.44 -14.45 -13.56
N TRP A 127 -1.65 -14.35 -12.25
CA TRP A 127 -2.84 -13.67 -11.72
C TRP A 127 -2.83 -12.16 -12.04
N MET A 128 -1.68 -11.49 -11.89
CA MET A 128 -1.55 -10.07 -12.26
C MET A 128 -1.80 -9.85 -13.76
N ASP A 129 -1.25 -10.70 -14.62
CA ASP A 129 -1.48 -10.64 -16.07
C ASP A 129 -2.98 -10.78 -16.42
N GLU A 130 -3.71 -11.63 -15.70
CA GLU A 130 -5.16 -11.80 -15.87
C GLU A 130 -5.92 -10.54 -15.42
N VAL A 131 -5.54 -9.94 -14.29
CA VAL A 131 -6.12 -8.67 -13.79
C VAL A 131 -5.86 -7.54 -14.79
N ASP A 132 -4.63 -7.41 -15.29
CA ASP A 132 -4.27 -6.39 -16.27
C ASP A 132 -5.05 -6.55 -17.57
N SER A 133 -5.20 -7.79 -18.05
CA SER A 133 -5.98 -8.08 -19.26
C SER A 133 -7.48 -7.81 -19.10
N THR A 134 -8.00 -7.98 -17.89
CA THR A 134 -9.41 -7.68 -17.56
C THR A 134 -9.64 -6.17 -17.50
N GLY A 135 -8.68 -5.43 -17.01
CA GLY A 135 -8.73 -3.99 -16.75
C GLY A 135 -9.56 -3.67 -15.51
N THR A 136 -9.02 -2.85 -14.64
CA THR A 136 -9.68 -2.48 -13.37
C THR A 136 -9.94 -0.98 -13.29
N GLY A 137 -10.94 -0.57 -12.52
CA GLY A 137 -11.24 0.83 -12.28
C GLY A 137 -10.11 1.49 -11.47
N PRO A 138 -9.85 1.09 -10.22
CA PRO A 138 -8.67 1.51 -9.48
C PRO A 138 -7.43 0.69 -9.84
N ASN A 139 -6.25 1.22 -9.54
CA ASN A 139 -5.02 0.42 -9.53
C ASN A 139 -5.08 -0.61 -8.41
N ILE A 140 -4.47 -1.78 -8.63
CA ILE A 140 -4.44 -2.87 -7.66
C ILE A 140 -3.01 -3.02 -7.11
N MET A 141 -2.88 -2.98 -5.79
CA MET A 141 -1.68 -3.40 -5.06
C MET A 141 -1.95 -4.81 -4.52
N HIS A 142 -1.11 -5.77 -4.88
CA HIS A 142 -1.24 -7.15 -4.40
C HIS A 142 -0.36 -7.39 -3.18
N PHE A 143 -0.92 -8.09 -2.18
CA PHE A 143 -0.19 -8.65 -1.04
C PHE A 143 -0.35 -10.16 -1.02
N ILE A 144 0.73 -10.90 -0.75
CA ILE A 144 0.65 -12.35 -0.59
C ILE A 144 0.16 -12.72 0.81
N GLY A 145 -0.82 -13.59 0.92
CA GLY A 145 -1.44 -13.96 2.19
C GLY A 145 -0.79 -15.18 2.83
N HIS A 146 -0.34 -15.06 4.08
CA HIS A 146 0.23 -16.14 4.88
C HIS A 146 -0.69 -17.36 5.01
N ASN A 147 -1.98 -17.14 5.33
CA ASN A 147 -2.97 -18.22 5.45
C ASN A 147 -3.19 -18.92 4.10
N SER A 148 -3.11 -18.18 2.99
CA SER A 148 -3.17 -18.75 1.64
C SER A 148 -1.92 -19.59 1.33
N ILE A 149 -0.74 -19.19 1.77
CA ILE A 149 0.50 -19.98 1.62
C ILE A 149 0.38 -21.29 2.40
N ARG A 150 -0.08 -21.25 3.66
CA ARG A 150 -0.28 -22.47 4.46
C ARG A 150 -1.25 -23.44 3.77
N ARG A 151 -2.35 -22.93 3.19
CA ARG A 151 -3.28 -23.75 2.40
C ARG A 151 -2.65 -24.31 1.12
N TYR A 152 -1.93 -23.48 0.38
CA TYR A 152 -1.27 -23.86 -0.88
C TYR A 152 -0.25 -24.99 -0.68
N LEU A 153 0.57 -24.90 0.38
CA LEU A 153 1.56 -25.90 0.73
C LEU A 153 0.96 -27.09 1.51
N ASN A 154 -0.36 -27.11 1.76
CA ASN A 154 -1.04 -28.13 2.55
C ASN A 154 -0.46 -28.30 3.96
N ILE A 155 -0.05 -27.19 4.59
CA ILE A 155 0.47 -27.20 5.96
C ILE A 155 -0.66 -27.54 6.93
N PRO A 156 -0.45 -28.52 7.83
CA PRO A 156 -1.44 -28.86 8.84
C PRO A 156 -1.79 -27.68 9.76
N ARG A 157 -2.92 -27.79 10.44
CA ARG A 157 -3.35 -26.84 11.48
C ARG A 157 -2.60 -27.09 12.78
N GLU A 158 -1.32 -26.83 12.75
CA GLU A 158 -0.37 -27.03 13.87
C GLU A 158 0.72 -25.95 13.85
N SER A 159 1.37 -25.73 14.99
CA SER A 159 2.53 -24.88 15.16
C SER A 159 3.82 -25.72 15.20
N GLY A 160 4.97 -25.04 15.27
CA GLY A 160 6.27 -25.70 15.38
C GLY A 160 6.70 -26.36 14.07
N LEU A 161 6.58 -25.63 12.96
CA LEU A 161 6.96 -26.12 11.63
C LEU A 161 8.46 -26.37 11.54
N ASP A 162 8.83 -27.40 10.79
CA ASP A 162 10.24 -27.70 10.55
C ASP A 162 10.90 -26.70 9.56
N SER A 163 12.22 -26.70 9.54
CA SER A 163 12.98 -25.75 8.70
C SER A 163 12.75 -25.93 7.21
N THR A 164 12.36 -27.13 6.75
CA THR A 164 12.07 -27.38 5.34
C THR A 164 10.76 -26.69 4.95
N THR A 165 9.71 -26.89 5.75
CA THR A 165 8.42 -26.25 5.56
C THR A 165 8.53 -24.72 5.61
N LEU A 166 9.29 -24.18 6.58
CA LEU A 166 9.55 -22.73 6.65
C LEU A 166 10.29 -22.23 5.41
N SER A 167 11.26 -22.97 4.87
CA SER A 167 11.96 -22.61 3.65
C SER A 167 11.06 -22.63 2.42
N ASP A 168 10.14 -23.58 2.34
CA ASP A 168 9.15 -23.63 1.26
C ASP A 168 8.20 -22.42 1.30
N MET A 169 7.76 -22.00 2.48
CA MET A 169 6.97 -20.78 2.67
C MET A 169 7.75 -19.54 2.22
N GLN A 170 9.00 -19.42 2.65
CA GLN A 170 9.87 -18.31 2.26
C GLN A 170 10.09 -18.24 0.73
N ALA A 171 10.19 -19.38 0.07
CA ALA A 171 10.33 -19.45 -1.38
C ALA A 171 9.08 -18.89 -2.09
N VAL A 172 7.88 -19.27 -1.64
CA VAL A 172 6.61 -18.76 -2.18
C VAL A 172 6.52 -17.23 -1.99
N ILE A 173 6.91 -16.72 -0.82
CA ILE A 173 6.89 -15.28 -0.53
C ILE A 173 7.89 -14.53 -1.43
N SER A 174 9.11 -15.05 -1.56
CA SER A 174 10.15 -14.44 -2.39
C SER A 174 9.74 -14.39 -3.87
N ASP A 175 9.10 -15.45 -4.37
CA ASP A 175 8.55 -15.49 -5.73
C ASP A 175 7.44 -14.45 -5.92
N ALA A 176 6.49 -14.37 -4.98
CA ALA A 176 5.41 -13.39 -5.01
C ALA A 176 5.94 -11.94 -4.99
N LEU A 177 6.91 -11.62 -4.13
CA LEU A 177 7.54 -10.31 -4.07
C LEU A 177 8.27 -9.97 -5.38
N SER A 178 9.01 -10.94 -5.94
CA SER A 178 9.69 -10.80 -7.24
C SER A 178 8.71 -10.60 -8.39
N SER A 179 7.49 -11.10 -8.26
CA SER A 179 6.39 -10.94 -9.22
C SER A 179 5.62 -9.62 -9.05
N GLY A 180 5.96 -8.79 -8.05
CA GLY A 180 5.37 -7.47 -7.85
C GLY A 180 4.39 -7.35 -6.68
N SER A 181 4.29 -8.37 -5.79
CA SER A 181 3.57 -8.19 -4.52
C SER A 181 4.25 -7.13 -3.66
N PHE A 182 3.46 -6.28 -2.99
CA PHE A 182 3.95 -5.20 -2.14
C PHE A 182 4.39 -5.65 -0.74
N GLY A 183 4.02 -6.85 -0.35
CA GLY A 183 4.34 -7.40 0.96
C GLY A 183 3.59 -8.68 1.28
N LEU A 184 3.65 -9.04 2.55
CA LEU A 184 2.98 -10.20 3.14
C LEU A 184 1.83 -9.71 4.02
N THR A 185 0.69 -10.40 4.01
CA THR A 185 -0.35 -10.21 5.02
C THR A 185 -0.50 -11.44 5.89
N THR A 186 -0.89 -11.24 7.15
CA THR A 186 -1.26 -12.30 8.08
C THR A 186 -2.68 -12.09 8.58
N GLY A 187 -3.37 -13.20 8.87
CA GLY A 187 -4.68 -13.19 9.50
C GLY A 187 -4.67 -14.18 10.67
N LEU A 188 -4.15 -13.71 11.82
CA LEU A 188 -3.78 -14.59 12.93
C LEU A 188 -4.96 -15.02 13.79
N GLU A 189 -6.11 -14.38 13.62
CA GLU A 189 -7.38 -14.77 14.25
C GLU A 189 -8.17 -15.77 13.36
N TYR A 190 -7.74 -15.94 12.09
CA TYR A 190 -8.44 -16.77 11.12
C TYR A 190 -7.80 -18.15 10.95
N ASP A 191 -8.59 -19.08 10.37
CA ASP A 191 -8.16 -20.44 10.06
C ASP A 191 -6.84 -20.46 9.28
N HIS A 192 -6.00 -21.42 9.56
CA HIS A 192 -4.60 -21.57 9.20
C HIS A 192 -3.65 -20.56 9.87
N GLY A 193 -3.94 -19.27 9.90
CA GLY A 193 -3.10 -18.26 10.53
C GLY A 193 -3.03 -18.40 12.05
N SER A 194 -4.14 -18.77 12.69
CA SER A 194 -4.23 -18.94 14.14
C SER A 194 -3.33 -20.03 14.70
N PHE A 195 -2.86 -20.96 13.88
CA PHE A 195 -1.96 -22.04 14.27
C PHE A 195 -0.47 -21.65 14.19
N SER A 196 -0.13 -20.50 13.61
CA SER A 196 1.26 -20.05 13.53
C SER A 196 1.78 -19.59 14.90
N ASP A 197 3.04 -19.87 15.16
CA ASP A 197 3.78 -19.33 16.28
C ASP A 197 4.72 -18.19 15.86
N LEU A 198 5.32 -17.52 16.84
CA LEU A 198 6.21 -16.38 16.57
C LEU A 198 7.44 -16.79 15.75
N GLU A 199 7.94 -18.03 15.88
CA GLU A 199 9.10 -18.51 15.10
C GLU A 199 8.76 -18.57 13.62
N GLU A 200 7.58 -19.10 13.27
CA GLU A 200 7.06 -19.10 11.90
C GLU A 200 6.88 -17.67 11.38
N LEU A 201 6.23 -16.78 12.17
CA LEU A 201 5.98 -15.40 11.77
C LEU A 201 7.29 -14.64 11.50
N ILE A 202 8.32 -14.83 12.31
CA ILE A 202 9.65 -14.26 12.08
C ILE A 202 10.27 -14.85 10.80
N ALA A 203 10.17 -16.16 10.60
CA ALA A 203 10.76 -16.82 9.45
C ALA A 203 10.15 -16.31 8.14
N VAL A 204 8.82 -16.21 8.05
CA VAL A 204 8.12 -15.74 6.83
C VAL A 204 8.29 -14.24 6.58
N ALA A 205 8.63 -13.46 7.58
CA ALA A 205 8.90 -12.02 7.44
C ALA A 205 10.32 -11.73 6.89
N LYS A 206 11.27 -12.67 6.94
CA LYS A 206 12.63 -12.45 6.44
C LYS A 206 12.71 -12.08 4.96
N PRO A 207 12.08 -12.83 4.01
CA PRO A 207 12.09 -12.42 2.62
C PRO A 207 11.39 -11.07 2.38
N VAL A 208 10.45 -10.68 3.26
CA VAL A 208 9.80 -9.37 3.20
C VAL A 208 10.79 -8.25 3.56
N ALA A 209 11.60 -8.47 4.61
CA ALA A 209 12.68 -7.56 5.00
C ALA A 209 13.74 -7.44 3.89
N ASP A 210 14.17 -8.57 3.30
CA ASP A 210 15.17 -8.60 2.23
C ASP A 210 14.72 -7.83 0.97
N ALA A 211 13.40 -7.73 0.76
CA ALA A 211 12.79 -7.00 -0.36
C ALA A 211 12.42 -5.53 -0.01
N ASP A 212 12.76 -5.04 1.19
CA ASP A 212 12.33 -3.72 1.70
C ASP A 212 10.80 -3.52 1.60
N ALA A 213 10.05 -4.59 1.85
CA ALA A 213 8.60 -4.64 1.80
C ALA A 213 8.00 -4.63 3.23
N ILE A 214 6.68 -4.81 3.35
CA ILE A 214 5.96 -4.68 4.62
C ILE A 214 5.16 -5.95 4.96
N VAL A 215 5.08 -6.27 6.25
CA VAL A 215 4.11 -7.25 6.78
C VAL A 215 2.92 -6.50 7.35
N MET A 216 1.71 -6.74 6.81
CA MET A 216 0.46 -6.21 7.34
C MET A 216 -0.28 -7.31 8.09
N SER A 217 -0.70 -7.06 9.31
CA SER A 217 -1.25 -8.10 10.20
C SER A 217 -2.65 -7.77 10.70
N HIS A 218 -3.63 -8.57 10.32
CA HIS A 218 -4.75 -8.81 11.21
C HIS A 218 -4.20 -9.59 12.39
N MET A 219 -4.07 -8.91 13.52
CA MET A 219 -3.37 -9.43 14.70
C MET A 219 -4.10 -10.64 15.31
N ARG A 220 -3.44 -11.35 16.20
CA ARG A 220 -3.93 -12.62 16.75
C ARG A 220 -5.21 -12.48 17.57
N ASN A 221 -5.35 -11.36 18.26
CA ASN A 221 -6.53 -11.05 19.05
C ASN A 221 -6.61 -9.52 19.24
N GLU A 222 -7.78 -8.97 19.06
CA GLU A 222 -8.04 -7.53 19.14
C GLU A 222 -8.91 -7.15 20.35
N ASP A 223 -9.24 -8.13 21.23
CA ASP A 223 -10.01 -7.89 22.45
C ASP A 223 -9.20 -7.09 23.48
N GLU A 224 -9.90 -6.36 24.32
CA GLU A 224 -9.29 -5.44 25.31
C GLU A 224 -8.26 -6.09 26.25
N ASP A 225 -8.42 -7.37 26.57
CA ASP A 225 -7.52 -8.13 27.44
C ASP A 225 -6.33 -8.77 26.72
N ALA A 226 -6.29 -8.75 25.39
CA ALA A 226 -5.30 -9.44 24.57
C ALA A 226 -4.56 -8.55 23.56
N ILE A 227 -5.12 -7.41 23.19
CA ILE A 227 -4.57 -6.53 22.13
C ILE A 227 -3.11 -6.12 22.40
N ALA A 228 -2.73 -5.86 23.64
CA ALA A 228 -1.37 -5.47 23.99
C ALA A 228 -0.36 -6.63 23.74
N GLN A 229 -0.78 -7.88 23.97
CA GLN A 229 0.05 -9.04 23.64
C GLN A 229 0.18 -9.23 22.14
N SER A 230 -0.89 -9.05 21.39
CA SER A 230 -0.90 -9.13 19.92
C SER A 230 -0.03 -8.05 19.29
N MET A 231 -0.07 -6.81 19.80
CA MET A 231 0.81 -5.73 19.37
C MET A 231 2.29 -6.05 19.68
N ALA A 232 2.58 -6.60 20.85
CA ALA A 232 3.93 -7.03 21.19
C ALA A 232 4.43 -8.17 20.28
N GLU A 233 3.56 -9.12 19.89
CA GLU A 233 3.90 -10.18 18.93
C GLU A 233 4.29 -9.59 17.57
N LEU A 234 3.51 -8.64 17.04
CA LEU A 234 3.78 -7.97 15.77
C LEU A 234 5.10 -7.17 15.82
N ILE A 235 5.32 -6.41 16.90
CA ILE A 235 6.57 -5.66 17.08
C ILE A 235 7.77 -6.63 17.15
N ASN A 236 7.66 -7.74 17.92
CA ASN A 236 8.73 -8.74 18.01
C ASN A 236 9.00 -9.42 16.65
N GLN A 237 7.97 -9.68 15.85
CA GLN A 237 8.12 -10.17 14.47
C GLN A 237 8.97 -9.20 13.65
N GLY A 238 8.65 -7.91 13.68
CA GLY A 238 9.40 -6.88 12.95
C GLY A 238 10.85 -6.77 13.43
N LEU A 239 11.08 -6.66 14.73
CA LEU A 239 12.42 -6.55 15.33
C LEU A 239 13.31 -7.76 15.01
N ALA A 240 12.78 -8.97 15.09
CA ALA A 240 13.55 -10.20 14.88
C ALA A 240 13.78 -10.53 13.40
N SER A 241 12.90 -10.11 12.51
CA SER A 241 13.02 -10.32 11.06
C SER A 241 13.73 -9.18 10.33
N GLY A 242 13.65 -7.96 10.86
CA GLY A 242 14.07 -6.72 10.21
C GLY A 242 13.02 -6.12 9.23
N ALA A 243 11.83 -6.71 9.15
CA ALA A 243 10.77 -6.23 8.27
C ALA A 243 10.02 -5.04 8.89
N ALA A 244 9.59 -4.10 8.05
CA ALA A 244 8.54 -3.15 8.42
C ALA A 244 7.24 -3.89 8.73
N VAL A 245 6.49 -3.43 9.74
CA VAL A 245 5.24 -4.06 10.16
C VAL A 245 4.10 -3.06 10.22
N HIS A 246 2.88 -3.54 10.02
CA HIS A 246 1.68 -2.74 10.00
C HIS A 246 0.55 -3.48 10.72
N ALA A 247 -0.06 -2.82 11.71
CA ALA A 247 -1.26 -3.31 12.37
C ALA A 247 -2.48 -2.95 11.52
N SER A 248 -3.09 -3.94 10.88
CA SER A 248 -4.29 -3.75 10.06
C SER A 248 -5.49 -3.40 10.93
N HIS A 249 -6.34 -2.47 10.45
CA HIS A 249 -7.62 -2.08 11.06
C HIS A 249 -7.58 -2.00 12.59
N LEU A 250 -6.53 -1.35 13.13
CA LEU A 250 -6.24 -1.27 14.57
C LEU A 250 -7.47 -0.80 15.35
N LYS A 251 -7.92 -1.60 16.29
CA LYS A 251 -9.04 -1.33 17.17
C LYS A 251 -8.89 -2.12 18.47
N ILE A 252 -9.65 -1.74 19.49
CA ILE A 252 -9.78 -2.50 20.72
C ILE A 252 -11.23 -2.95 20.82
N VAL A 253 -11.44 -4.24 20.61
CA VAL A 253 -12.77 -4.85 20.65
C VAL A 253 -13.21 -4.95 22.10
N TYR A 254 -14.44 -4.51 22.41
CA TYR A 254 -15.04 -4.42 23.73
C TYR A 254 -14.33 -3.46 24.70
N GLY A 255 -13.27 -2.75 24.27
CA GLY A 255 -12.59 -1.75 25.10
C GLY A 255 -13.44 -0.50 25.28
N ASP A 256 -13.48 0.01 26.50
CA ASP A 256 -14.18 1.25 26.88
C ASP A 256 -13.27 2.28 27.56
N ASP A 257 -11.99 1.93 27.81
CA ASP A 257 -11.00 2.82 28.42
C ASP A 257 -10.10 3.48 27.35
N PRO A 258 -10.22 4.79 27.12
CA PRO A 258 -9.34 5.52 26.21
C PRO A 258 -7.85 5.42 26.57
N ALA A 259 -7.49 5.19 27.84
CA ALA A 259 -6.10 5.04 28.26
C ALA A 259 -5.44 3.81 27.60
N GLN A 260 -6.20 2.76 27.35
CA GLN A 260 -5.69 1.56 26.68
C GLN A 260 -5.28 1.84 25.23
N ALA A 261 -6.02 2.71 24.53
CA ALA A 261 -5.61 3.12 23.18
C ALA A 261 -4.27 3.89 23.20
N GLU A 262 -4.09 4.78 24.19
CA GLU A 262 -2.82 5.49 24.40
C GLU A 262 -1.66 4.53 24.71
N ASP A 263 -1.91 3.48 25.48
CA ASP A 263 -0.90 2.44 25.79
C ASP A 263 -0.47 1.71 24.52
N ILE A 264 -1.39 1.30 23.65
CA ILE A 264 -1.08 0.65 22.37
C ILE A 264 -0.29 1.59 21.43
N LEU A 265 -0.73 2.86 21.32
CA LEU A 265 -0.01 3.86 20.54
C LEU A 265 1.40 4.13 21.09
N SER A 266 1.55 4.10 22.42
CA SER A 266 2.87 4.23 23.07
C SER A 266 3.79 3.07 22.76
N MET A 267 3.29 1.81 22.73
CA MET A 267 4.08 0.66 22.31
C MET A 267 4.63 0.82 20.89
N MET A 268 3.78 1.27 19.95
CA MET A 268 4.21 1.53 18.57
C MET A 268 5.23 2.68 18.50
N GLN A 269 5.01 3.76 19.25
CA GLN A 269 5.94 4.90 19.31
C GLN A 269 7.29 4.51 19.90
N ASP A 270 7.31 3.72 20.95
CA ASP A 270 8.54 3.21 21.56
C ASP A 270 9.32 2.33 20.60
N ALA A 271 8.65 1.42 19.88
CA ALA A 271 9.28 0.60 18.86
C ALA A 271 9.90 1.44 17.71
N ARG A 272 9.23 2.51 17.30
CA ARG A 272 9.74 3.45 16.26
C ARG A 272 10.94 4.26 16.73
N VAL A 273 10.90 4.78 17.96
CA VAL A 273 11.91 5.75 18.44
C VAL A 273 13.10 5.07 19.08
N ASN A 274 12.87 4.00 19.85
CA ASN A 274 13.90 3.36 20.67
C ASN A 274 14.53 2.14 20.00
N GLU A 275 13.77 1.48 19.08
CA GLU A 275 14.20 0.23 18.43
C GLU A 275 14.40 0.39 16.91
N ASP A 276 14.15 1.61 16.36
CA ASP A 276 14.26 1.93 14.93
C ASP A 276 13.40 1.01 14.02
N LEU A 277 12.27 0.50 14.56
CA LEU A 277 11.34 -0.33 13.81
C LEU A 277 10.37 0.54 13.02
N GLN A 278 10.20 0.28 11.74
CA GLN A 278 9.10 0.84 10.96
C GLN A 278 7.80 0.11 11.34
N VAL A 279 6.98 0.73 12.18
CA VAL A 279 5.66 0.23 12.56
C VAL A 279 4.60 1.28 12.29
N THR A 280 3.53 0.86 11.59
CA THR A 280 2.39 1.70 11.19
C THR A 280 1.07 0.99 11.50
N ALA A 281 -0.05 1.67 11.32
CA ALA A 281 -1.38 1.07 11.43
C ALA A 281 -2.35 1.79 10.50
N ASP A 282 -3.42 1.11 10.10
CA ASP A 282 -4.62 1.70 9.53
C ASP A 282 -5.81 1.59 10.49
N ILE A 283 -6.83 2.40 10.27
CA ILE A 283 -8.10 2.36 10.98
C ILE A 283 -9.24 2.66 10.03
N TYR A 284 -10.44 2.25 10.38
CA TYR A 284 -11.67 2.63 9.69
C TYR A 284 -12.59 3.46 10.61
N PRO A 285 -13.39 4.40 10.07
CA PRO A 285 -14.19 5.32 10.89
C PRO A 285 -15.58 4.77 11.20
N TYR A 286 -15.70 3.47 11.53
CA TYR A 286 -16.97 2.82 11.82
C TYR A 286 -16.97 2.22 13.23
N THR A 287 -18.13 2.17 13.84
CA THR A 287 -18.36 1.55 15.16
C THR A 287 -18.78 0.08 15.08
N ALA A 288 -18.62 -0.53 13.91
CA ALA A 288 -18.94 -1.92 13.66
C ALA A 288 -17.88 -2.53 12.72
N SER A 289 -17.60 -3.79 12.90
CA SER A 289 -16.70 -4.58 12.04
C SER A 289 -17.50 -5.43 11.06
N TYR A 290 -16.88 -5.77 9.94
CA TYR A 290 -17.37 -6.78 9.01
C TYR A 290 -16.33 -7.90 8.92
N THR A 291 -16.75 -9.13 9.20
CA THR A 291 -15.87 -10.30 9.19
C THR A 291 -16.68 -11.56 8.88
N GLY A 292 -15.98 -12.68 8.69
CA GLY A 292 -16.64 -14.00 8.54
C GLY A 292 -17.23 -14.49 9.85
N ILE A 293 -18.39 -15.11 9.81
CA ILE A 293 -19.08 -15.66 10.99
C ILE A 293 -18.21 -16.66 11.78
N GLY A 294 -17.16 -17.21 11.15
CA GLY A 294 -16.23 -18.14 11.79
C GLY A 294 -15.57 -17.61 13.05
N ILE A 295 -15.38 -16.28 13.15
CA ILE A 295 -14.73 -15.63 14.30
C ILE A 295 -15.52 -15.75 15.61
N VAL A 296 -16.84 -15.98 15.53
CA VAL A 296 -17.70 -16.16 16.72
C VAL A 296 -17.78 -17.60 17.21
N PHE A 297 -17.11 -18.55 16.54
CA PHE A 297 -17.05 -19.93 16.99
C PHE A 297 -15.87 -20.13 17.94
N PRO A 298 -16.03 -20.95 18.98
CA PRO A 298 -14.95 -21.23 19.91
C PRO A 298 -13.83 -22.03 19.23
N ASP A 299 -12.61 -21.92 19.72
CA ASP A 299 -11.39 -22.55 19.16
C ASP A 299 -11.51 -24.06 18.93
N TRP A 300 -12.33 -24.75 19.72
CA TRP A 300 -12.58 -26.19 19.57
C TRP A 300 -13.56 -26.53 18.42
N ALA A 301 -14.21 -25.54 17.82
CA ALA A 301 -15.21 -25.72 16.75
C ALA A 301 -15.03 -24.73 15.58
N PRO A 302 -13.81 -24.50 15.06
CA PRO A 302 -13.62 -23.60 13.93
C PRO A 302 -14.24 -24.21 12.66
N PRO A 303 -14.79 -23.40 11.72
CA PRO A 303 -15.14 -23.86 10.40
C PRO A 303 -13.94 -24.48 9.67
N PRO A 304 -14.09 -25.54 8.84
CA PRO A 304 -15.33 -26.15 8.41
C PRO A 304 -15.75 -27.38 9.22
N ASN A 305 -15.82 -27.30 10.52
CA ASN A 305 -16.24 -28.44 11.32
C ASN A 305 -17.66 -28.86 11.01
N ASN A 306 -17.89 -30.18 10.99
CA ASN A 306 -19.25 -30.76 11.06
C ASN A 306 -19.77 -30.51 12.47
N TYR A 307 -20.84 -29.77 12.57
CA TYR A 307 -21.55 -29.52 13.83
C TYR A 307 -22.67 -30.54 14.04
N GLU A 308 -22.45 -31.82 13.62
CA GLU A 308 -23.36 -32.96 13.86
C GLU A 308 -23.21 -33.53 15.26
#